data_dc472d04387e7122ff9f1280d095189a
#
_entry.id   dc472d04387e7122ff9f1280d095189a
#
_cell.length_a   1.000
_cell.length_b   1.000
_cell.length_c   1.000
_cell.angle_alpha   90.00
_cell.angle_beta   90.00
_cell.angle_gamma   90.00
#
_symmetry.space_group_name_H-M   'P 1'
#
loop_
_entity.id
_entity.type
_entity.pdbx_description
1 polymer ?
#
loop_
_entity_poly.entity_id
_entity_poly.type
_entity_poly.pdbx_seq_one_letter_code
_entity_poly.pdbx_strand_id
1 'polypeptide(L)'
;MELRVLHYFLAVAREQSISAAAQSLHLTQPTLSTQLKALEEELGKQLLVRGTKGSRKVTLTEEGMILRKRAEEILTLVNKAEEEIAHSDDTVVGTVSIGAGETDIVRYFAKAARTLQKRYPDIRYQISSGNAEYVLEYLDKGLIDFGLVFGEVDQRKYQSLPLPAKDTWGCLLYT
;
A
#
# COMPACT_ATOMS: atom_id res chain seq x y z
N MET A 1 -16.92 -4.96 11.33
CA MET A 1 -15.53 -5.28 10.83
C MET A 1 -14.54 -4.45 11.62
N GLU A 2 -13.60 -5.07 12.32
CA GLU A 2 -12.58 -4.38 13.14
C GLU A 2 -11.26 -4.27 12.37
N LEU A 3 -10.52 -3.16 12.55
CA LEU A 3 -9.21 -2.94 11.91
C LEU A 3 -8.22 -4.06 12.23
N ARG A 4 -8.23 -4.54 13.47
CA ARG A 4 -7.39 -5.66 13.90
C ARG A 4 -7.64 -6.93 13.08
N VAL A 5 -8.89 -7.21 12.73
CA VAL A 5 -9.24 -8.40 11.93
C VAL A 5 -8.79 -8.25 10.48
N LEU A 6 -8.75 -7.01 9.94
CA LEU A 6 -8.14 -6.76 8.63
C LEU A 6 -6.64 -7.07 8.63
N HIS A 7 -5.90 -6.68 9.69
CA HIS A 7 -4.49 -7.08 9.85
C HIS A 7 -4.32 -8.61 9.86
N TYR A 8 -5.21 -9.31 10.56
CA TYR A 8 -5.18 -10.78 10.61
C TYR A 8 -5.42 -11.40 9.23
N PHE A 9 -6.39 -10.88 8.51
CA PHE A 9 -6.69 -11.32 7.14
C PHE A 9 -5.52 -11.10 6.19
N LEU A 10 -4.90 -9.90 6.23
CA LEU A 10 -3.73 -9.58 5.41
C LEU A 10 -2.52 -10.46 5.75
N ALA A 11 -2.30 -10.77 7.03
CA ALA A 11 -1.23 -11.69 7.44
C ALA A 11 -1.45 -13.08 6.84
N VAL A 12 -2.70 -13.61 6.86
CA VAL A 12 -3.00 -14.91 6.24
C VAL A 12 -2.86 -14.86 4.72
N ALA A 13 -3.28 -13.78 4.07
CA ALA A 13 -3.11 -13.59 2.63
C ALA A 13 -1.64 -13.58 2.21
N ARG A 14 -0.77 -12.99 3.02
CA ARG A 14 0.69 -12.93 2.80
C ARG A 14 1.36 -14.29 3.02
N GLU A 15 1.12 -14.90 4.18
CA GLU A 15 1.76 -16.16 4.58
C GLU A 15 1.17 -17.38 3.84
N GLN A 16 0.00 -17.26 3.22
CA GLN A 16 -0.75 -18.36 2.59
C GLN A 16 -0.95 -19.57 3.52
N SER A 17 -0.91 -19.34 4.84
CA SER A 17 -1.00 -20.34 5.89
C SER A 17 -1.55 -19.72 7.18
N ILE A 18 -2.64 -20.28 7.71
CA ILE A 18 -3.22 -19.78 8.97
C ILE A 18 -2.25 -20.02 10.14
N SER A 19 -1.53 -21.15 10.14
CA SER A 19 -0.58 -21.46 11.21
C SER A 19 0.63 -20.52 11.20
N ALA A 20 1.20 -20.25 10.02
CA ALA A 20 2.31 -19.31 9.88
C ALA A 20 1.90 -17.87 10.25
N ALA A 21 0.72 -17.42 9.77
CA ALA A 21 0.17 -16.13 10.13
C ALA A 21 -0.12 -16.00 11.65
N ALA A 22 -0.65 -17.04 12.28
CA ALA A 22 -0.86 -17.04 13.73
C ALA A 22 0.44 -16.89 14.49
N GLN A 23 1.50 -17.58 14.04
CA GLN A 23 2.84 -17.48 14.64
C GLN A 23 3.41 -16.06 14.48
N SER A 24 3.32 -15.45 13.29
CA SER A 24 3.81 -14.08 13.04
C SER A 24 3.04 -13.02 13.83
N LEU A 25 1.77 -13.28 14.14
CA LEU A 25 0.90 -12.41 14.93
C LEU A 25 0.94 -12.69 16.44
N HIS A 26 1.75 -13.65 16.90
CA HIS A 26 1.78 -14.12 18.28
C HIS A 26 0.40 -14.57 18.82
N LEU A 27 -0.40 -15.20 17.95
CA LEU A 27 -1.72 -15.74 18.25
C LEU A 27 -1.73 -17.27 18.19
N THR A 28 -2.73 -17.88 18.81
CA THR A 28 -3.00 -19.30 18.56
C THR A 28 -3.75 -19.47 17.24
N GLN A 29 -3.47 -20.55 16.52
CA GLN A 29 -4.15 -20.84 15.25
C GLN A 29 -5.68 -20.95 15.40
N PRO A 30 -6.27 -21.56 16.46
CA PRO A 30 -7.71 -21.55 16.66
C PRO A 30 -8.28 -20.13 16.81
N THR A 31 -7.62 -19.25 17.56
CA THR A 31 -8.04 -17.85 17.73
C THR A 31 -8.09 -17.13 16.40
N LEU A 32 -7.01 -17.19 15.61
CA LEU A 32 -6.97 -16.58 14.28
C LEU A 32 -8.07 -17.14 13.36
N SER A 33 -8.22 -18.45 13.34
CA SER A 33 -9.24 -19.12 12.51
C SER A 33 -10.67 -18.70 12.90
N THR A 34 -10.97 -18.51 14.18
CA THR A 34 -12.27 -18.04 14.66
C THR A 34 -12.53 -16.60 14.23
N GLN A 35 -11.54 -15.71 14.36
CA GLN A 35 -11.68 -14.32 13.95
C GLN A 35 -11.92 -14.18 12.43
N LEU A 36 -11.22 -14.96 11.62
CA LEU A 36 -11.43 -14.96 10.17
C LEU A 36 -12.79 -15.54 9.77
N LYS A 37 -13.28 -16.57 10.45
CA LYS A 37 -14.64 -17.09 10.23
C LYS A 37 -15.71 -16.06 10.58
N ALA A 38 -15.56 -15.36 11.71
CA ALA A 38 -16.48 -14.30 12.11
C ALA A 38 -16.50 -13.16 11.06
N LEU A 39 -15.36 -12.81 10.47
CA LEU A 39 -15.28 -11.84 9.37
C LEU A 39 -16.03 -12.34 8.13
N GLU A 40 -15.85 -13.60 7.73
CA GLU A 40 -16.55 -14.23 6.61
C GLU A 40 -18.07 -14.26 6.84
N GLU A 41 -18.50 -14.58 8.06
CA GLU A 41 -19.91 -14.58 8.48
C GLU A 41 -20.51 -13.16 8.46
N GLU A 42 -19.79 -12.17 8.99
CA GLU A 42 -20.22 -10.76 8.98
C GLU A 42 -20.42 -10.23 7.56
N LEU A 43 -19.52 -10.58 6.63
CA LEU A 43 -19.58 -10.15 5.23
C LEU A 43 -20.52 -11.04 4.38
N GLY A 44 -20.96 -12.20 4.90
CA GLY A 44 -21.79 -13.16 4.19
C GLY A 44 -21.09 -13.79 2.97
N LYS A 45 -19.73 -13.79 2.97
CA LYS A 45 -18.91 -14.26 1.86
C LYS A 45 -17.70 -15.04 2.36
N GLN A 46 -17.35 -16.08 1.63
CA GLN A 46 -16.09 -16.78 1.84
C GLN A 46 -14.95 -15.98 1.23
N LEU A 47 -13.92 -15.69 2.02
CA LEU A 47 -12.76 -14.92 1.61
C LEU A 47 -11.52 -15.78 1.36
N LEU A 48 -11.49 -16.95 2.02
CA LEU A 48 -10.34 -17.85 2.03
C LEU A 48 -10.74 -19.25 1.55
N VAL A 49 -10.03 -19.77 0.57
CA VAL A 49 -10.09 -21.19 0.18
C VAL A 49 -9.03 -21.93 0.98
N ARG A 50 -9.48 -22.82 1.85
CA ARG A 50 -8.61 -23.67 2.67
C ARG A 50 -8.30 -24.94 1.89
N GLY A 51 -7.03 -25.30 1.80
CA GLY A 51 -6.60 -26.52 1.11
C GLY A 51 -7.26 -27.78 1.68
N THR A 52 -7.49 -28.76 0.82
CA THR A 52 -7.99 -30.10 1.19
C THR A 52 -6.95 -30.91 1.96
N LYS A 53 -7.37 -32.05 2.54
CA LYS A 53 -6.48 -32.99 3.27
C LYS A 53 -5.15 -33.21 2.51
N GLY A 54 -4.05 -32.72 3.07
CA GLY A 54 -2.68 -32.81 2.50
C GLY A 54 -2.05 -31.48 2.06
N SER A 55 -2.83 -30.42 1.83
CA SER A 55 -2.30 -29.08 1.55
C SER A 55 -2.77 -28.08 2.60
N ARG A 56 -1.82 -27.49 3.36
CA ARG A 56 -2.10 -26.41 4.32
C ARG A 56 -2.15 -25.03 3.65
N LYS A 57 -2.04 -24.99 2.32
CA LYS A 57 -2.01 -23.73 1.58
C LYS A 57 -3.40 -23.08 1.58
N VAL A 58 -3.43 -21.81 1.94
CA VAL A 58 -4.63 -20.95 1.89
C VAL A 58 -4.49 -20.00 0.71
N THR A 59 -5.55 -19.89 -0.09
CA THR A 59 -5.63 -18.91 -1.18
C THR A 59 -6.82 -18.00 -0.98
N LEU A 60 -6.84 -16.86 -1.65
CA LEU A 60 -7.96 -15.92 -1.62
C LEU A 60 -9.02 -16.32 -2.65
N THR A 61 -10.29 -16.09 -2.32
CA THR A 61 -11.39 -16.03 -3.29
C THR A 61 -11.34 -14.71 -4.07
N GLU A 62 -12.23 -14.50 -5.05
CA GLU A 62 -12.37 -13.19 -5.71
C GLU A 62 -12.75 -12.11 -4.71
N GLU A 63 -13.71 -12.38 -3.81
CA GLU A 63 -14.09 -11.48 -2.74
C GLU A 63 -12.92 -11.24 -1.75
N GLY A 64 -12.13 -12.27 -1.48
CA GLY A 64 -10.90 -12.16 -0.69
C GLY A 64 -9.85 -11.25 -1.36
N MET A 65 -9.70 -11.28 -2.69
CA MET A 65 -8.81 -10.38 -3.41
C MET A 65 -9.31 -8.93 -3.35
N ILE A 66 -10.62 -8.72 -3.48
CA ILE A 66 -11.23 -7.39 -3.31
C ILE A 66 -10.98 -6.87 -1.89
N LEU A 67 -11.27 -7.69 -0.87
CA LEU A 67 -11.05 -7.30 0.52
C LEU A 67 -9.57 -7.01 0.80
N ARG A 68 -8.65 -7.80 0.25
CA ARG A 68 -7.21 -7.55 0.40
C ARG A 68 -6.83 -6.14 -0.06
N LYS A 69 -7.23 -5.77 -1.29
CA LYS A 69 -6.96 -4.41 -1.82
C LYS A 69 -7.53 -3.35 -0.89
N ARG A 70 -8.79 -3.50 -0.47
CA ARG A 70 -9.45 -2.51 0.40
C ARG A 70 -8.88 -2.46 1.81
N ALA A 71 -8.51 -3.60 2.37
CA ALA A 71 -7.88 -3.66 3.69
C ALA A 71 -6.51 -2.95 3.70
N GLU A 72 -5.69 -3.14 2.66
CA GLU A 72 -4.42 -2.43 2.48
C GLU A 72 -4.64 -0.91 2.41
N GLU A 73 -5.63 -0.44 1.63
CA GLU A 73 -6.02 0.98 1.52
C GLU A 73 -6.48 1.56 2.87
N ILE A 74 -7.40 0.87 3.56
CA ILE A 74 -7.96 1.31 4.85
C ILE A 74 -6.84 1.44 5.89
N LEU A 75 -5.98 0.43 6.03
CA LEU A 75 -4.93 0.44 7.04
C LEU A 75 -3.85 1.50 6.73
N THR A 76 -3.59 1.77 5.45
CA THR A 76 -2.71 2.88 5.05
C THR A 76 -3.27 4.22 5.51
N LEU A 77 -4.57 4.47 5.31
CA LEU A 77 -5.21 5.72 5.76
C LEU A 77 -5.26 5.85 7.28
N VAL A 78 -5.50 4.74 7.99
CA VAL A 78 -5.46 4.72 9.46
C VAL A 78 -4.08 5.10 9.97
N ASN A 79 -3.02 4.47 9.43
CA ASN A 79 -1.65 4.78 9.82
C ASN A 79 -1.29 6.25 9.54
N LYS A 80 -1.72 6.80 8.39
CA LYS A 80 -1.52 8.22 8.08
C LYS A 80 -2.19 9.12 9.09
N ALA A 81 -3.46 8.85 9.42
CA ALA A 81 -4.20 9.64 10.41
C ALA A 81 -3.53 9.58 11.80
N GLU A 82 -3.05 8.40 12.21
CA GLU A 82 -2.32 8.24 13.48
C GLU A 82 -0.99 9.02 13.45
N GLU A 83 -0.22 8.96 12.35
CA GLU A 83 1.02 9.73 12.18
C GLU A 83 0.77 11.25 12.21
N GLU A 84 -0.26 11.75 11.51
CA GLU A 84 -0.62 13.17 11.47
C GLU A 84 -1.01 13.69 12.86
N ILE A 85 -1.77 12.92 13.63
CA ILE A 85 -2.18 13.29 15.00
C ILE A 85 -0.98 13.23 15.95
N ALA A 86 -0.16 12.18 15.87
CA ALA A 86 0.99 12.01 16.76
C ALA A 86 2.06 13.10 16.58
N HIS A 87 2.13 13.71 15.42
CA HIS A 87 3.15 14.70 15.06
C HIS A 87 2.58 16.11 14.84
N SER A 88 1.44 16.42 15.45
CA SER A 88 0.81 17.77 15.37
C SER A 88 1.62 18.89 16.03
N ASP A 89 2.62 18.56 16.87
CA ASP A 89 3.49 19.52 17.50
C ASP A 89 4.73 19.79 16.62
N ASP A 90 5.10 21.03 16.40
CA ASP A 90 6.18 21.69 15.64
C ASP A 90 7.40 20.87 15.09
N THR A 91 7.42 19.56 15.24
CA THR A 91 8.46 18.67 14.71
C THR A 91 8.12 18.18 13.32
N VAL A 92 8.97 18.47 12.34
CA VAL A 92 8.80 18.02 10.95
C VAL A 92 9.29 16.57 10.86
N VAL A 93 8.37 15.63 11.06
CA VAL A 93 8.58 14.18 11.02
C VAL A 93 7.43 13.52 10.26
N GLY A 94 7.57 12.25 9.90
CA GLY A 94 6.50 11.49 9.26
C GLY A 94 6.95 10.83 7.96
N THR A 95 5.98 10.27 7.23
CA THR A 95 6.24 9.54 5.99
C THR A 95 5.67 10.28 4.80
N VAL A 96 6.49 10.54 3.79
CA VAL A 96 6.08 11.08 2.48
C VAL A 96 5.96 9.93 1.50
N SER A 97 4.73 9.66 1.04
CA SER A 97 4.40 8.59 0.11
C SER A 97 4.36 9.12 -1.33
N ILE A 98 5.13 8.51 -2.23
CA ILE A 98 5.30 8.96 -3.61
C ILE A 98 4.92 7.82 -4.56
N GLY A 99 4.04 8.08 -5.51
CA GLY A 99 3.76 7.19 -6.63
C GLY A 99 4.55 7.58 -7.88
N ALA A 100 5.23 6.65 -8.51
CA ALA A 100 6.02 6.93 -9.70
C ALA A 100 6.05 5.72 -10.66
N GLY A 101 6.15 5.99 -11.95
CA GLY A 101 6.52 4.97 -12.92
C GLY A 101 8.01 4.62 -12.83
N GLU A 102 8.40 3.55 -13.51
CA GLU A 102 9.80 3.15 -13.66
C GLU A 102 10.51 4.10 -14.64
N THR A 103 11.07 5.18 -14.12
CA THR A 103 11.70 6.25 -14.89
C THR A 103 12.95 6.77 -14.20
N ASP A 104 13.97 7.15 -14.97
CA ASP A 104 15.18 7.80 -14.45
C ASP A 104 14.88 9.18 -13.82
N ILE A 105 13.74 9.77 -14.12
CA ILE A 105 13.30 11.06 -13.56
C ILE A 105 13.08 10.97 -12.04
N VAL A 106 12.84 9.79 -11.46
CA VAL A 106 12.75 9.56 -10.00
C VAL A 106 14.00 10.09 -9.26
N ARG A 107 15.15 10.21 -9.92
CA ARG A 107 16.36 10.81 -9.35
C ARG A 107 16.17 12.26 -8.85
N TYR A 108 15.22 13.01 -9.43
CA TYR A 108 14.93 14.38 -8.94
C TYR A 108 14.30 14.33 -7.56
N PHE A 109 13.36 13.38 -7.33
CA PHE A 109 12.82 13.12 -6.00
C PHE A 109 13.91 12.68 -5.03
N ALA A 110 14.77 11.74 -5.43
CA ALA A 110 15.85 11.27 -4.58
C ALA A 110 16.80 12.40 -4.16
N LYS A 111 17.10 13.34 -5.06
CA LYS A 111 17.91 14.53 -4.72
C LYS A 111 17.19 15.46 -3.76
N ALA A 112 15.91 15.74 -3.99
CA ALA A 112 15.10 16.58 -3.11
C ALA A 112 14.95 15.94 -1.72
N ALA A 113 14.61 14.66 -1.65
CA ALA A 113 14.51 13.89 -0.42
C ALA A 113 15.81 13.92 0.37
N ARG A 114 16.95 13.66 -0.28
CA ARG A 114 18.27 13.71 0.37
C ARG A 114 18.61 15.11 0.91
N THR A 115 18.17 16.16 0.23
CA THR A 115 18.38 17.54 0.67
C THR A 115 17.52 17.85 1.89
N LEU A 116 16.25 17.43 1.89
CA LEU A 116 15.34 17.61 3.00
C LEU A 116 15.74 16.79 4.22
N GLN A 117 16.19 15.55 4.04
CA GLN A 117 16.64 14.69 5.16
C GLN A 117 17.85 15.25 5.92
N LYS A 118 18.69 16.07 5.28
CA LYS A 118 19.77 16.79 5.99
C LYS A 118 19.24 17.81 6.98
N ARG A 119 18.08 18.42 6.69
CA ARG A 119 17.43 19.41 7.53
C ARG A 119 16.41 18.78 8.50
N TYR A 120 15.75 17.71 8.05
CA TYR A 120 14.69 17.01 8.76
C TYR A 120 14.97 15.49 8.69
N PRO A 121 15.85 14.97 9.55
CA PRO A 121 16.33 13.57 9.46
C PRO A 121 15.26 12.53 9.73
N ASP A 122 14.19 12.90 10.41
CA ASP A 122 13.10 11.99 10.80
C ASP A 122 12.00 11.86 9.74
N ILE A 123 12.15 12.54 8.58
CA ILE A 123 11.26 12.31 7.43
C ILE A 123 11.65 11.00 6.73
N ARG A 124 10.66 10.14 6.55
CA ARG A 124 10.77 8.90 5.77
C ARG A 124 10.16 9.09 4.39
N TYR A 125 10.68 8.38 3.40
CA TYR A 125 10.15 8.39 2.04
C TYR A 125 9.78 6.98 1.62
N GLN A 126 8.56 6.81 1.13
CA GLN A 126 8.06 5.56 0.56
C GLN A 126 7.73 5.80 -0.91
N ILE A 127 8.33 4.99 -1.80
CA ILE A 127 8.07 5.07 -3.24
C ILE A 127 7.33 3.81 -3.68
N SER A 128 6.17 4.00 -4.31
CA SER A 128 5.38 2.93 -4.92
C SER A 128 5.46 3.02 -6.43
N SER A 129 5.77 1.91 -7.11
CA SER A 129 5.83 1.85 -8.57
C SER A 129 4.44 1.59 -9.15
N GLY A 130 4.09 2.33 -10.21
CA GLY A 130 2.82 2.15 -10.92
C GLY A 130 2.73 3.05 -12.16
N ASN A 131 1.79 2.73 -13.06
CA ASN A 131 1.50 3.58 -14.21
C ASN A 131 0.76 4.87 -13.79
N ALA A 132 0.53 5.79 -14.74
CA ALA A 132 -0.13 7.07 -14.44
C ALA A 132 -1.53 6.89 -13.84
N GLU A 133 -2.31 5.93 -14.32
CA GLU A 133 -3.65 5.64 -13.82
C GLU A 133 -3.61 5.19 -12.35
N TYR A 134 -2.72 4.28 -12.01
CA TYR A 134 -2.48 3.85 -10.62
C TYR A 134 -2.09 5.03 -9.73
N VAL A 135 -1.13 5.85 -10.18
CA VAL A 135 -0.64 7.00 -9.41
C VAL A 135 -1.76 8.01 -9.15
N LEU A 136 -2.57 8.32 -10.16
CA LEU A 136 -3.70 9.25 -10.02
C LEU A 136 -4.80 8.67 -9.13
N GLU A 137 -5.13 7.38 -9.28
CA GLU A 137 -6.09 6.69 -8.39
C GLU A 137 -5.67 6.79 -6.92
N TYR A 138 -4.38 6.59 -6.64
CA TYR A 138 -3.86 6.62 -5.27
C TYR A 138 -3.75 8.04 -4.69
N LEU A 139 -3.45 9.04 -5.52
CA LEU A 139 -3.56 10.45 -5.13
C LEU A 139 -5.00 10.81 -4.75
N ASP A 140 -5.97 10.41 -5.57
CA ASP A 140 -7.39 10.67 -5.32
C ASP A 140 -7.91 10.07 -4.02
N LYS A 141 -7.34 8.92 -3.64
CA LYS A 141 -7.69 8.24 -2.39
C LYS A 141 -6.91 8.75 -1.18
N GLY A 142 -5.97 9.69 -1.35
CA GLY A 142 -5.08 10.13 -0.28
C GLY A 142 -4.07 9.09 0.19
N LEU A 143 -3.85 8.02 -0.58
CA LEU A 143 -2.92 6.95 -0.24
C LEU A 143 -1.46 7.33 -0.50
N ILE A 144 -1.23 8.26 -1.41
CA ILE A 144 0.08 8.88 -1.66
C ILE A 144 -0.04 10.41 -1.63
N ASP A 145 1.07 11.09 -1.36
CA ASP A 145 1.12 12.55 -1.20
C ASP A 145 1.59 13.24 -2.48
N PHE A 146 2.43 12.55 -3.25
CA PHE A 146 2.96 13.04 -4.53
C PHE A 146 2.89 11.96 -5.61
N GLY A 147 2.63 12.38 -6.85
CA GLY A 147 2.67 11.52 -8.02
C GLY A 147 3.63 12.05 -9.08
N LEU A 148 4.46 11.18 -9.64
CA LEU A 148 5.23 11.46 -10.84
C LEU A 148 4.54 10.79 -12.03
N VAL A 149 4.00 11.61 -12.93
CA VAL A 149 3.26 11.14 -14.11
C VAL A 149 3.77 11.81 -15.38
N PHE A 150 3.59 11.13 -16.50
CA PHE A 150 3.87 11.69 -17.82
C PHE A 150 2.59 12.27 -18.41
N GLY A 151 2.73 13.36 -19.15
CA GLY A 151 1.62 14.03 -19.81
C GLY A 151 0.97 15.12 -18.97
N GLU A 152 -0.16 15.59 -19.45
CA GLU A 152 -0.92 16.64 -18.80
C GLU A 152 -1.85 16.04 -17.74
N VAL A 153 -1.98 16.73 -16.62
CA VAL A 153 -2.93 16.40 -15.56
C VAL A 153 -4.01 17.49 -15.45
N ASP A 154 -5.18 17.14 -14.94
CA ASP A 154 -6.25 18.13 -14.71
C ASP A 154 -5.83 19.12 -13.60
N GLN A 155 -5.41 20.31 -14.01
CA GLN A 155 -4.97 21.38 -13.13
C GLN A 155 -6.06 21.91 -12.19
N ARG A 156 -7.34 21.59 -12.45
CA ARG A 156 -8.43 21.92 -11.51
C ARG A 156 -8.44 21.00 -10.30
N LYS A 157 -7.84 19.82 -10.44
CA LYS A 157 -7.84 18.76 -9.44
C LYS A 157 -6.48 18.62 -8.75
N TYR A 158 -5.39 18.84 -9.48
CA TYR A 158 -4.03 18.63 -8.99
C TYR A 158 -3.19 19.90 -9.14
N GLN A 159 -2.36 20.15 -8.15
CA GLN A 159 -1.24 21.08 -8.32
C GLN A 159 -0.09 20.32 -9.00
N SER A 160 0.37 20.82 -10.13
CA SER A 160 1.44 20.17 -10.89
C SER A 160 2.67 21.06 -11.02
N LEU A 161 3.84 20.46 -10.92
CA LEU A 161 5.13 21.09 -11.15
C LEU A 161 5.83 20.39 -12.32
N PRO A 162 6.04 21.07 -13.46
CA PRO A 162 6.77 20.46 -14.57
C PRO A 162 8.25 20.27 -14.20
N LEU A 163 8.75 19.05 -14.41
CA LEU A 163 10.16 18.75 -14.21
C LEU A 163 10.97 19.09 -15.47
N PRO A 164 12.18 19.68 -15.34
CA PRO A 164 13.04 20.05 -16.47
C PRO A 164 13.79 18.82 -17.01
N ALA A 165 13.07 17.76 -17.32
CA ALA A 165 13.62 16.50 -17.79
C ALA A 165 12.67 15.81 -18.77
N LYS A 166 13.25 15.04 -19.69
CA LYS A 166 12.51 14.18 -20.63
C LYS A 166 12.97 12.76 -20.43
N ASP A 167 12.05 11.83 -20.53
CA ASP A 167 12.36 10.42 -20.58
C ASP A 167 12.50 9.96 -22.04
N THR A 168 13.34 8.96 -22.27
CA THR A 168 13.55 8.40 -23.59
C THR A 168 12.94 7.00 -23.63
N TRP A 169 11.97 6.80 -24.50
CA TRP A 169 11.32 5.52 -24.71
C TRP A 169 11.98 4.78 -25.87
N GLY A 170 12.26 3.50 -25.69
CA GLY A 170 12.82 2.62 -26.71
C GLY A 170 12.05 1.30 -26.76
N CYS A 171 12.07 0.65 -27.93
CA CYS A 171 11.53 -0.68 -28.11
C CYS A 171 12.68 -1.67 -28.31
N LEU A 172 12.68 -2.77 -27.57
CA LEU A 172 13.60 -3.89 -27.82
C LEU A 172 12.96 -4.83 -28.88
N LEU A 173 13.59 -4.91 -30.04
CA LEU A 173 13.23 -5.89 -31.06
C LEU A 173 14.18 -7.09 -30.92
N TYR A 174 13.61 -8.25 -30.64
CA TYR A 174 14.34 -9.54 -30.72
C TYR A 174 14.19 -10.06 -32.14
N THR A 175 15.31 -10.24 -32.82
CA THR A 175 15.41 -10.91 -34.14
C THR A 175 15.78 -12.38 -33.98
#